data_e42f0d6659b7bad5cc2e1995d72f958b
#
_entry.id   e42f0d6659b7bad5cc2e1995d72f958b
#
_cell.length_a   1.000
_cell.length_b   1.000
_cell.length_c   1.000
_cell.angle_alpha   90.00
_cell.angle_beta   90.00
_cell.angle_gamma   90.00
#
_symmetry.space_group_name_H-M   'P 1'
#
loop_
_entity.id
_entity.type
_entity.pdbx_description
1 polymer ?
#
loop_
_entity_poly.entity_id
_entity_poly.type
_entity_poly.pdbx_seq_one_letter_code
_entity_poly.pdbx_strand_id
1 'polypeptide(L)'
;MPDDPLAFARAVGLSDLDDWQTRLLQSSAPRVILNCCRQSGKSTMAGVLALHQALYHPGSLVLILAPAERQAKELFSKVAEGYRALGIPIPAESYRKLGVELANRSRIEALPGTEKTIRGFSGANLLTVDEASRVDDALYYAVRPMLAVSGGRMIMLSTPFGKRGIFHEVWTGPEEWDRYEVSAATCPRIFEAFLEEERRALPSWVYRQEYECSFEETDDQMFTTAMIDAAVSEDVKPLDLGVG
;
A
#
# COMPACT_ATOMS: atom_id res chain seq x y z
N MET A 1 -3.41 -26.52 -6.82
CA MET A 1 -3.33 -25.10 -7.19
C MET A 1 -1.86 -24.73 -7.29
N PRO A 2 -1.46 -23.85 -8.20
CA PRO A 2 -0.05 -23.49 -8.38
C PRO A 2 0.43 -22.62 -7.20
N ASP A 3 1.54 -23.00 -6.60
CA ASP A 3 2.26 -22.24 -5.57
C ASP A 3 2.99 -21.02 -6.18
N ASP A 4 3.20 -21.04 -7.49
CA ASP A 4 3.76 -19.93 -8.24
C ASP A 4 2.79 -18.73 -8.25
N PRO A 5 3.19 -17.56 -7.73
CA PRO A 5 2.33 -16.38 -7.65
C PRO A 5 1.79 -15.89 -9.00
N LEU A 6 2.53 -16.10 -10.09
CA LEU A 6 2.06 -15.73 -11.44
C LEU A 6 0.95 -16.65 -11.92
N ALA A 7 1.13 -17.95 -11.77
CA ALA A 7 0.10 -18.93 -12.10
C ALA A 7 -1.13 -18.76 -11.20
N PHE A 8 -0.94 -18.40 -9.94
CA PHE A 8 -2.01 -18.07 -9.01
C PHE A 8 -2.80 -16.84 -9.46
N ALA A 9 -2.12 -15.75 -9.84
CA ALA A 9 -2.78 -14.55 -10.33
C ALA A 9 -3.66 -14.83 -11.55
N ARG A 10 -3.19 -15.68 -12.48
CA ARG A 10 -4.01 -16.14 -13.62
C ARG A 10 -5.23 -16.96 -13.18
N ALA A 11 -5.06 -17.81 -12.18
CA ALA A 11 -6.15 -18.64 -11.64
C ALA A 11 -7.25 -17.80 -10.96
N VAL A 12 -6.92 -16.64 -10.39
CA VAL A 12 -7.93 -15.70 -9.85
C VAL A 12 -8.51 -14.76 -10.92
N GLY A 13 -8.17 -14.96 -12.20
CA GLY A 13 -8.76 -14.23 -13.32
C GLY A 13 -7.93 -13.07 -13.87
N LEU A 14 -6.67 -12.92 -13.46
CA LEU A 14 -5.75 -11.92 -13.99
C LEU A 14 -4.91 -12.51 -15.13
N SER A 15 -5.44 -12.52 -16.37
CA SER A 15 -4.76 -13.09 -17.54
C SER A 15 -3.63 -12.19 -18.06
N ASP A 16 -3.86 -10.88 -18.04
CA ASP A 16 -2.97 -9.88 -18.64
C ASP A 16 -2.35 -9.01 -17.53
N LEU A 17 -1.19 -9.45 -17.04
CA LEU A 17 -0.44 -8.73 -16.02
C LEU A 17 0.51 -7.71 -16.66
N ASP A 18 0.53 -6.52 -16.11
CA ASP A 18 1.53 -5.52 -16.44
C ASP A 18 2.92 -5.96 -15.93
N ASP A 19 3.99 -5.41 -16.49
CA ASP A 19 5.36 -5.72 -16.09
C ASP A 19 5.60 -5.49 -14.59
N TRP A 20 5.07 -4.39 -14.03
CA TRP A 20 5.21 -4.10 -12.61
C TRP A 20 4.46 -5.10 -11.73
N GLN A 21 3.29 -5.59 -12.17
CA GLN A 21 2.51 -6.62 -11.46
C GLN A 21 3.27 -7.95 -11.45
N THR A 22 3.84 -8.31 -12.59
CA THR A 22 4.68 -9.51 -12.72
C THR A 22 5.88 -9.43 -11.79
N ARG A 23 6.61 -8.32 -11.80
CA ARG A 23 7.75 -8.09 -10.89
C ARG A 23 7.34 -8.14 -9.42
N LEU A 24 6.22 -7.51 -9.05
CA LEU A 24 5.71 -7.50 -7.68
C LEU A 24 5.39 -8.91 -7.17
N LEU A 25 4.75 -9.74 -8.00
CA LEU A 25 4.42 -11.12 -7.67
C LEU A 25 5.65 -11.99 -7.49
N GLN A 26 6.72 -11.73 -8.24
CA GLN A 26 8.00 -12.44 -8.16
C GLN A 26 8.93 -11.91 -7.06
N SER A 27 8.64 -10.72 -6.52
CA SER A 27 9.47 -10.10 -5.48
C SER A 27 9.33 -10.84 -4.15
N SER A 28 10.46 -11.19 -3.57
CA SER A 28 10.59 -11.71 -2.20
C SER A 28 11.02 -10.65 -1.19
N ALA A 29 11.12 -9.38 -1.60
CA ALA A 29 11.55 -8.30 -0.73
C ALA A 29 10.66 -8.17 0.50
N PRO A 30 11.24 -8.08 1.72
CA PRO A 30 10.48 -7.99 2.94
C PRO A 30 9.75 -6.63 3.09
N ARG A 31 10.24 -5.61 2.39
CA ARG A 31 9.69 -4.25 2.41
C ARG A 31 9.46 -3.78 0.98
N VAL A 32 8.23 -3.45 0.66
CA VAL A 32 7.82 -3.04 -0.69
C VAL A 32 6.99 -1.77 -0.60
N ILE A 33 7.29 -0.80 -1.45
CA ILE A 33 6.50 0.43 -1.56
C ILE A 33 6.12 0.68 -3.02
N LEU A 34 4.83 0.94 -3.25
CA LEU A 34 4.27 1.20 -4.57
C LEU A 34 3.70 2.61 -4.61
N ASN A 35 4.35 3.48 -5.35
CA ASN A 35 3.85 4.79 -5.73
C ASN A 35 3.15 4.66 -7.08
N CYS A 36 1.82 4.67 -7.05
CA CYS A 36 1.01 4.32 -8.21
C CYS A 36 0.00 5.40 -8.55
N CYS A 37 -0.23 5.62 -9.84
CA CYS A 37 -1.36 6.42 -10.29
C CYS A 37 -2.71 5.80 -9.89
N ARG A 38 -3.78 6.56 -10.04
CA ARG A 38 -5.14 6.02 -9.92
C ARG A 38 -5.42 4.97 -10.99
N GLN A 39 -6.28 4.01 -10.66
CA GLN A 39 -6.73 2.94 -11.58
C GLN A 39 -5.60 2.00 -12.09
N SER A 40 -4.41 2.04 -11.50
CA SER A 40 -3.31 1.15 -11.83
C SER A 40 -3.57 -0.33 -11.53
N GLY A 41 -4.56 -0.64 -10.68
CA GLY A 41 -4.81 -2.01 -10.22
C GLY A 41 -4.08 -2.38 -8.93
N LYS A 42 -3.47 -1.42 -8.22
CA LYS A 42 -2.70 -1.65 -6.98
C LYS A 42 -3.46 -2.44 -5.93
N SER A 43 -4.71 -2.06 -5.62
CA SER A 43 -5.51 -2.76 -4.61
C SER A 43 -5.89 -4.19 -5.03
N THR A 44 -6.03 -4.47 -6.32
CA THR A 44 -6.23 -5.84 -6.83
C THR A 44 -5.01 -6.70 -6.54
N MET A 45 -3.79 -6.18 -6.79
CA MET A 45 -2.55 -6.89 -6.48
C MET A 45 -2.38 -7.14 -4.98
N ALA A 46 -2.74 -6.17 -4.14
CA ALA A 46 -2.76 -6.36 -2.68
C ALA A 46 -3.69 -7.51 -2.26
N GLY A 47 -4.88 -7.58 -2.85
CA GLY A 47 -5.84 -8.67 -2.61
C GLY A 47 -5.31 -10.05 -3.05
N VAL A 48 -4.66 -10.11 -4.21
CA VAL A 48 -4.03 -11.35 -4.74
C VAL A 48 -2.93 -11.84 -3.82
N LEU A 49 -2.02 -10.96 -3.40
CA LEU A 49 -0.92 -11.29 -2.48
C LEU A 49 -1.43 -11.73 -1.12
N ALA A 50 -2.46 -11.07 -0.59
CA ALA A 50 -3.11 -11.43 0.66
C ALA A 50 -3.71 -12.84 0.60
N LEU A 51 -4.43 -13.13 -0.48
CA LEU A 51 -5.06 -14.43 -0.68
C LEU A 51 -4.03 -15.53 -0.93
N HIS A 52 -3.01 -15.29 -1.74
CA HIS A 52 -1.90 -16.21 -1.96
C HIS A 52 -1.21 -16.58 -0.65
N GLN A 53 -0.85 -15.58 0.16
CA GLN A 53 -0.23 -15.81 1.47
C GLN A 53 -1.08 -16.70 2.36
N ALA A 54 -2.39 -16.44 2.45
CA ALA A 54 -3.29 -17.20 3.32
C ALA A 54 -3.52 -18.64 2.84
N LEU A 55 -3.52 -18.89 1.53
CA LEU A 55 -3.78 -20.22 0.97
C LEU A 55 -2.56 -21.12 0.98
N TYR A 56 -1.36 -20.58 0.70
CA TYR A 56 -0.13 -21.38 0.55
C TYR A 56 0.75 -21.43 1.78
N HIS A 57 0.54 -20.54 2.75
CA HIS A 57 1.28 -20.55 4.02
C HIS A 57 0.31 -20.76 5.18
N PRO A 58 -0.02 -22.01 5.53
CA PRO A 58 -0.97 -22.33 6.60
C PRO A 58 -0.62 -21.65 7.92
N GLY A 59 -1.63 -21.21 8.67
CA GLY A 59 -1.46 -20.50 9.92
C GLY A 59 -1.04 -19.02 9.75
N SER A 60 -1.02 -18.49 8.54
CA SER A 60 -0.65 -17.10 8.29
C SER A 60 -1.68 -16.11 8.84
N LEU A 61 -1.19 -15.05 9.46
CA LEU A 61 -1.96 -13.84 9.73
C LEU A 61 -1.65 -12.79 8.65
N VAL A 62 -2.66 -12.42 7.89
CA VAL A 62 -2.60 -11.37 6.87
C VAL A 62 -3.42 -10.19 7.34
N LEU A 63 -2.79 -9.03 7.47
CA LEU A 63 -3.43 -7.77 7.84
C LEU A 63 -3.50 -6.84 6.64
N ILE A 64 -4.67 -6.27 6.40
CA ILE A 64 -4.92 -5.28 5.36
C ILE A 64 -5.40 -4.01 6.05
N LEU A 65 -4.64 -2.93 5.94
CA LEU A 65 -4.98 -1.64 6.52
C LEU A 65 -5.40 -0.67 5.43
N ALA A 66 -6.41 0.13 5.72
CA ALA A 66 -6.86 1.23 4.86
C ALA A 66 -7.32 2.41 5.73
N PRO A 67 -7.27 3.67 5.25
CA PRO A 67 -7.61 4.85 6.06
C PRO A 67 -9.01 4.80 6.67
N ALA A 68 -9.98 4.20 5.96
CA ALA A 68 -11.37 4.13 6.41
C ALA A 68 -11.98 2.75 6.20
N GLU A 69 -13.05 2.44 6.96
CA GLU A 69 -13.77 1.16 6.87
C GLU A 69 -14.26 0.85 5.45
N ARG A 70 -14.73 1.87 4.72
CA ARG A 70 -15.20 1.68 3.34
C ARG A 70 -14.09 1.15 2.44
N GLN A 71 -12.87 1.71 2.54
CA GLN A 71 -11.70 1.27 1.75
C GLN A 71 -11.22 -0.11 2.17
N ALA A 72 -11.18 -0.39 3.49
CA ALA A 72 -10.87 -1.72 4.00
C ALA A 72 -11.85 -2.78 3.45
N LYS A 73 -13.15 -2.46 3.42
CA LYS A 73 -14.19 -3.33 2.86
C LYS A 73 -14.02 -3.54 1.36
N GLU A 74 -13.68 -2.48 0.61
CA GLU A 74 -13.46 -2.57 -0.84
C GLU A 74 -12.25 -3.45 -1.15
N LEU A 75 -11.16 -3.30 -0.41
CA LEU A 75 -9.99 -4.16 -0.58
C LEU A 75 -10.29 -5.62 -0.18
N PHE A 76 -11.01 -5.84 0.92
CA PHE A 76 -11.42 -7.19 1.31
C PHE A 76 -12.36 -7.83 0.28
N SER A 77 -13.19 -7.05 -0.44
CA SER A 77 -14.00 -7.60 -1.53
C SER A 77 -13.17 -8.18 -2.67
N LYS A 78 -11.99 -7.59 -2.96
CA LYS A 78 -11.04 -8.15 -3.95
C LYS A 78 -10.51 -9.51 -3.51
N VAL A 79 -10.18 -9.66 -2.22
CA VAL A 79 -9.80 -10.96 -1.65
C VAL A 79 -10.94 -11.96 -1.80
N ALA A 80 -12.17 -11.58 -1.45
CA ALA A 80 -13.33 -12.44 -1.51
C ALA A 80 -13.72 -12.83 -2.95
N GLU A 81 -13.52 -11.93 -3.91
CA GLU A 81 -13.72 -12.20 -5.34
C GLU A 81 -12.72 -13.24 -5.83
N GLY A 82 -11.43 -13.05 -5.56
CA GLY A 82 -10.38 -14.01 -5.92
C GLY A 82 -10.58 -15.38 -5.26
N TYR A 83 -10.97 -15.40 -3.99
CA TYR A 83 -11.27 -16.64 -3.26
C TYR A 83 -12.43 -17.43 -3.89
N ARG A 84 -13.49 -16.73 -4.30
CA ARG A 84 -14.63 -17.35 -5.03
C ARG A 84 -14.23 -17.80 -6.44
N ALA A 85 -13.43 -17.00 -7.16
CA ALA A 85 -12.96 -17.36 -8.49
C ALA A 85 -12.15 -18.66 -8.49
N LEU A 86 -11.41 -18.94 -7.41
CA LEU A 86 -10.69 -20.20 -7.21
C LEU A 86 -11.58 -21.40 -6.82
N GLY A 87 -12.89 -21.22 -6.68
CA GLY A 87 -13.81 -22.29 -6.25
C GLY A 87 -13.68 -22.64 -4.78
N ILE A 88 -13.24 -21.71 -3.93
CA ILE A 88 -13.14 -21.91 -2.47
C ILE A 88 -12.25 -23.13 -2.13
N PRO A 89 -10.95 -23.08 -2.44
CA PRO A 89 -10.08 -24.25 -2.37
C PRO A 89 -9.82 -24.75 -0.95
N ILE A 90 -9.91 -23.88 0.05
CA ILE A 90 -9.83 -24.19 1.48
C ILE A 90 -11.09 -23.62 2.14
N PRO A 91 -11.94 -24.42 2.81
CA PRO A 91 -13.16 -23.91 3.40
C PRO A 91 -12.90 -22.81 4.43
N ALA A 92 -13.79 -21.82 4.51
CA ALA A 92 -13.78 -20.83 5.57
C ALA A 92 -14.44 -21.42 6.84
N GLU A 93 -13.75 -21.35 7.97
CA GLU A 93 -14.32 -21.68 9.28
C GLU A 93 -15.15 -20.51 9.83
N SER A 94 -14.72 -19.29 9.54
CA SER A 94 -15.44 -18.08 9.90
C SER A 94 -15.34 -17.05 8.77
N TYR A 95 -16.48 -16.45 8.41
CA TYR A 95 -16.54 -15.39 7.41
C TYR A 95 -17.24 -14.16 8.01
N ARG A 96 -16.54 -13.06 8.09
CA ARG A 96 -16.99 -11.79 8.68
C ARG A 96 -17.00 -10.69 7.60
N LYS A 97 -17.60 -9.54 7.92
CA LYS A 97 -17.69 -8.39 7.02
C LYS A 97 -16.32 -7.92 6.49
N LEU A 98 -15.29 -8.02 7.31
CA LEU A 98 -13.93 -7.53 7.06
C LEU A 98 -12.87 -8.60 7.31
N GLY A 99 -13.20 -9.86 7.29
CA GLY A 99 -12.22 -10.90 7.55
C GLY A 99 -12.71 -12.29 7.24
N VAL A 100 -11.77 -13.20 7.09
CA VAL A 100 -12.01 -14.63 6.89
C VAL A 100 -10.96 -15.43 7.65
N GLU A 101 -11.40 -16.50 8.29
CA GLU A 101 -10.54 -17.53 8.85
C GLU A 101 -10.75 -18.83 8.08
N LEU A 102 -9.66 -19.40 7.61
CA LEU A 102 -9.65 -20.59 6.76
C LEU A 102 -9.36 -21.85 7.58
N ALA A 103 -9.82 -23.01 7.11
CA ALA A 103 -9.59 -24.29 7.76
C ALA A 103 -8.09 -24.68 7.90
N ASN A 104 -7.19 -24.05 7.13
CA ASN A 104 -5.75 -24.17 7.31
C ASN A 104 -5.19 -23.27 8.42
N ARG A 105 -6.06 -22.64 9.25
CA ARG A 105 -5.76 -21.69 10.32
C ARG A 105 -5.20 -20.34 9.87
N SER A 106 -5.19 -20.06 8.57
CA SER A 106 -4.83 -18.73 8.10
C SER A 106 -5.99 -17.76 8.30
N ARG A 107 -5.66 -16.51 8.60
CA ARG A 107 -6.63 -15.42 8.76
C ARG A 107 -6.27 -14.23 7.92
N ILE A 108 -7.26 -13.64 7.26
CA ILE A 108 -7.15 -12.35 6.59
C ILE A 108 -8.09 -11.39 7.31
N GLU A 109 -7.54 -10.27 7.79
CA GLU A 109 -8.27 -9.24 8.52
C GLU A 109 -8.05 -7.89 7.82
N ALA A 110 -9.15 -7.28 7.38
CA ALA A 110 -9.14 -5.92 6.84
C ALA A 110 -9.57 -4.95 7.94
N LEU A 111 -8.72 -3.98 8.24
CA LEU A 111 -8.87 -3.11 9.39
C LEU A 111 -8.90 -1.64 8.94
N PRO A 112 -9.85 -0.84 9.41
CA PRO A 112 -9.75 0.60 9.28
C PRO A 112 -8.59 1.12 10.12
N GLY A 113 -7.86 2.08 9.56
CA GLY A 113 -6.61 2.61 10.09
C GLY A 113 -6.77 3.47 11.35
N THR A 114 -7.36 2.91 12.40
CA THR A 114 -7.38 3.54 13.71
C THR A 114 -6.54 2.73 14.69
N GLU A 115 -5.75 3.41 15.52
CA GLU A 115 -4.87 2.78 16.52
C GLU A 115 -5.63 1.78 17.42
N LYS A 116 -6.90 2.06 17.73
CA LYS A 116 -7.74 1.19 18.57
C LYS A 116 -8.06 -0.16 17.93
N THR A 117 -8.19 -0.23 16.60
CA THR A 117 -8.56 -1.47 15.90
C THR A 117 -7.38 -2.39 15.66
N ILE A 118 -6.16 -1.87 15.80
CA ILE A 118 -4.91 -2.58 15.44
C ILE A 118 -4.25 -3.20 16.66
N ARG A 119 -4.41 -2.61 17.83
CA ARG A 119 -3.85 -3.16 19.06
C ARG A 119 -4.44 -4.54 19.37
N GLY A 120 -3.57 -5.54 19.47
CA GLY A 120 -3.94 -6.93 19.78
C GLY A 120 -3.54 -7.94 18.71
N PHE A 121 -3.06 -7.50 17.56
CA PHE A 121 -2.45 -8.38 16.56
C PHE A 121 -0.94 -8.48 16.77
N SER A 122 -0.40 -9.68 16.59
CA SER A 122 1.05 -9.93 16.59
C SER A 122 1.37 -11.09 15.64
N GLY A 123 2.61 -11.12 15.13
CA GLY A 123 3.07 -12.20 14.26
C GLY A 123 2.42 -12.17 12.87
N ALA A 124 2.12 -10.98 12.33
CA ALA A 124 1.60 -10.86 10.97
C ALA A 124 2.66 -11.32 9.94
N ASN A 125 2.25 -12.23 9.06
CA ASN A 125 3.11 -12.74 7.98
C ASN A 125 3.11 -11.82 6.76
N LEU A 126 1.98 -11.15 6.51
CA LEU A 126 1.85 -10.11 5.51
C LEU A 126 1.04 -8.95 6.10
N LEU A 127 1.58 -7.76 5.95
CA LEU A 127 0.92 -6.49 6.28
C LEU A 127 0.84 -5.65 5.02
N THR A 128 -0.36 -5.31 4.59
CA THR A 128 -0.59 -4.42 3.45
C THR A 128 -1.23 -3.13 3.94
N VAL A 129 -0.68 -1.99 3.57
CA VAL A 129 -1.24 -0.66 3.88
C VAL A 129 -1.68 0.00 2.57
N ASP A 130 -2.98 0.01 2.34
CA ASP A 130 -3.58 0.65 1.16
C ASP A 130 -3.84 2.14 1.45
N GLU A 131 -3.72 2.96 0.41
CA GLU A 131 -3.77 4.42 0.49
C GLU A 131 -2.82 4.98 1.59
N ALA A 132 -1.61 4.42 1.66
CA ALA A 132 -0.63 4.67 2.71
C ALA A 132 -0.23 6.14 2.85
N SER A 133 -0.32 6.95 1.78
CA SER A 133 -0.07 8.40 1.82
C SER A 133 -1.13 9.17 2.62
N ARG A 134 -2.27 8.55 2.93
CA ARG A 134 -3.40 9.13 3.67
C ARG A 134 -3.59 8.52 5.06
N VAL A 135 -2.72 7.59 5.43
CA VAL A 135 -2.71 6.93 6.73
C VAL A 135 -1.90 7.78 7.70
N ASP A 136 -2.36 7.88 8.94
CA ASP A 136 -1.62 8.57 10.02
C ASP A 136 -0.28 7.87 10.28
N ASP A 137 0.80 8.65 10.41
CA ASP A 137 2.13 8.13 10.68
C ASP A 137 2.19 7.32 11.98
N ALA A 138 1.40 7.70 12.99
CA ALA A 138 1.29 6.95 14.24
C ALA A 138 0.83 5.50 14.02
N LEU A 139 -0.02 5.28 13.01
CA LEU A 139 -0.47 3.94 12.62
C LEU A 139 0.70 3.09 12.08
N TYR A 140 1.53 3.67 11.22
CA TYR A 140 2.71 2.98 10.70
C TYR A 140 3.64 2.51 11.81
N TYR A 141 3.92 3.37 12.79
CA TYR A 141 4.75 3.00 13.94
C TYR A 141 4.10 1.93 14.82
N ALA A 142 2.77 1.95 14.95
CA ALA A 142 2.04 0.97 15.74
C ALA A 142 2.02 -0.44 15.10
N VAL A 143 2.07 -0.54 13.75
CA VAL A 143 1.96 -1.84 13.06
C VAL A 143 3.31 -2.50 12.80
N ARG A 144 4.40 -1.77 12.70
CA ARG A 144 5.74 -2.34 12.45
C ARG A 144 6.14 -3.45 13.44
N PRO A 145 5.92 -3.29 14.76
CA PRO A 145 6.23 -4.35 15.72
C PRO A 145 5.48 -5.66 15.50
N MET A 146 4.32 -5.63 14.83
CA MET A 146 3.53 -6.84 14.55
C MET A 146 4.24 -7.82 13.61
N LEU A 147 5.22 -7.34 12.84
CA LEU A 147 6.04 -8.14 11.93
C LEU A 147 7.28 -8.76 12.60
N ALA A 148 7.63 -8.31 13.81
CA ALA A 148 8.92 -8.64 14.43
C ALA A 148 9.08 -10.14 14.72
N VAL A 149 8.01 -10.81 15.15
CA VAL A 149 8.04 -12.22 15.55
C VAL A 149 8.01 -13.15 14.33
N SER A 150 7.22 -12.79 13.31
CA SER A 150 7.05 -13.59 12.09
C SER A 150 8.12 -13.34 11.03
N GLY A 151 8.87 -12.24 11.14
CA GLY A 151 9.69 -11.77 10.03
C GLY A 151 8.85 -11.36 8.81
N GLY A 152 7.60 -10.98 9.02
CA GLY A 152 6.61 -10.78 7.97
C GLY A 152 6.95 -9.67 6.97
N ARG A 153 6.32 -9.79 5.81
CA ARG A 153 6.45 -8.85 4.69
C ARG A 153 5.54 -7.64 4.90
N MET A 154 6.02 -6.44 4.55
CA MET A 154 5.23 -5.20 4.54
C MET A 154 5.15 -4.62 3.14
N ILE A 155 3.93 -4.29 2.72
CA ILE A 155 3.66 -3.67 1.42
C ILE A 155 2.87 -2.39 1.66
N MET A 156 3.42 -1.24 1.27
CA MET A 156 2.74 0.04 1.27
C MET A 156 2.38 0.41 -0.16
N LEU A 157 1.14 0.81 -0.39
CA LEU A 157 0.69 1.20 -1.73
C LEU A 157 -0.21 2.43 -1.66
N SER A 158 0.03 3.39 -2.54
CA SER A 158 -0.75 4.62 -2.60
C SER A 158 -0.56 5.37 -3.90
N THR A 159 -1.48 6.29 -4.19
CA THR A 159 -1.22 7.48 -5.00
C THR A 159 -0.54 8.52 -4.09
N PRO A 160 0.42 9.33 -4.57
CA PRO A 160 1.06 10.35 -3.75
C PRO A 160 0.06 11.34 -3.15
N PHE A 161 0.40 11.90 -1.99
CA PHE A 161 -0.43 12.92 -1.36
C PHE A 161 0.42 13.90 -0.56
N GLY A 162 0.95 14.91 -1.26
CA GLY A 162 1.84 15.90 -0.67
C GLY A 162 3.25 15.37 -0.37
N LYS A 163 4.19 16.28 -0.14
CA LYS A 163 5.56 15.99 0.29
C LYS A 163 5.62 15.85 1.80
N ARG A 164 4.83 14.94 2.37
CA ARG A 164 4.68 14.76 3.81
C ARG A 164 4.31 13.35 4.20
N GLY A 165 4.54 13.02 5.47
CA GLY A 165 4.15 11.78 6.09
C GLY A 165 5.03 10.60 5.70
N ILE A 166 4.82 9.50 6.39
CA ILE A 166 5.70 8.32 6.32
C ILE A 166 5.82 7.72 4.92
N PHE A 167 4.76 7.82 4.09
CA PHE A 167 4.81 7.29 2.73
C PHE A 167 5.82 8.06 1.86
N HIS A 168 5.83 9.39 1.96
CA HIS A 168 6.81 10.23 1.28
C HIS A 168 8.22 10.03 1.85
N GLU A 169 8.37 9.98 3.18
CA GLU A 169 9.66 9.77 3.84
C GLU A 169 10.30 8.44 3.44
N VAL A 170 9.52 7.36 3.42
CA VAL A 170 9.98 6.04 2.98
C VAL A 170 10.32 6.03 1.49
N TRP A 171 9.52 6.72 0.67
CA TRP A 171 9.75 6.78 -0.77
C TRP A 171 11.06 7.49 -1.13
N THR A 172 11.37 8.58 -0.45
CA THR A 172 12.55 9.42 -0.71
C THR A 172 13.77 9.05 0.14
N GLY A 173 13.55 8.31 1.22
CA GLY A 173 14.58 7.96 2.19
C GLY A 173 15.57 6.90 1.71
N PRO A 174 16.68 6.74 2.46
CA PRO A 174 17.77 5.81 2.11
C PRO A 174 17.48 4.35 2.47
N GLU A 175 16.40 4.04 3.17
CA GLU A 175 16.08 2.68 3.60
C GLU A 175 15.90 1.72 2.41
N GLU A 176 16.28 0.46 2.59
CA GLU A 176 16.13 -0.58 1.57
C GLU A 176 14.67 -1.02 1.45
N TRP A 177 13.97 -0.38 0.52
CA TRP A 177 12.65 -0.77 0.06
C TRP A 177 12.69 -1.12 -1.42
N ASP A 178 12.00 -2.18 -1.80
CA ASP A 178 11.73 -2.49 -3.21
C ASP A 178 10.66 -1.50 -3.70
N ARG A 179 11.06 -0.54 -4.54
CA ARG A 179 10.25 0.59 -4.98
C ARG A 179 9.68 0.36 -6.36
N TYR A 180 8.37 0.59 -6.48
CA TYR A 180 7.63 0.52 -7.74
C TYR A 180 6.97 1.87 -8.00
N GLU A 181 7.37 2.51 -9.08
CA GLU A 181 6.65 3.67 -9.62
C GLU A 181 5.80 3.22 -10.80
N VAL A 182 4.51 3.51 -10.74
CA VAL A 182 3.53 3.08 -11.75
C VAL A 182 2.72 4.27 -12.19
N SER A 183 3.23 5.04 -13.15
CA SER A 183 2.53 6.18 -13.74
C SER A 183 1.43 5.72 -14.71
N ALA A 184 0.50 6.62 -15.03
CA ALA A 184 -0.58 6.32 -15.97
C ALA A 184 -0.05 5.98 -17.38
N ALA A 185 1.07 6.58 -17.78
CA ALA A 185 1.72 6.29 -19.06
C ALA A 185 2.19 4.82 -19.19
N THR A 186 2.43 4.15 -18.07
CA THR A 186 2.84 2.73 -18.02
C THR A 186 1.68 1.76 -17.77
N CYS A 187 0.44 2.27 -17.69
CA CYS A 187 -0.76 1.49 -17.47
C CYS A 187 -1.55 1.30 -18.77
N PRO A 188 -1.47 0.15 -19.45
CA PRO A 188 -2.13 -0.07 -20.75
C PRO A 188 -3.67 0.07 -20.70
N ARG A 189 -4.26 -0.01 -19.52
CA ARG A 189 -5.70 0.12 -19.29
C ARG A 189 -6.19 1.57 -19.26
N ILE A 190 -5.28 2.54 -19.17
CA ILE A 190 -5.61 3.97 -19.16
C ILE A 190 -5.34 4.51 -20.56
N PHE A 191 -6.40 4.90 -21.25
CA PHE A 191 -6.30 5.38 -22.63
C PHE A 191 -5.70 6.78 -22.69
N GLU A 192 -4.83 7.01 -23.66
CA GLU A 192 -4.17 8.31 -23.86
C GLU A 192 -5.16 9.47 -24.05
N ALA A 193 -6.24 9.25 -24.78
CA ALA A 193 -7.31 10.24 -24.98
C ALA A 193 -7.92 10.71 -23.65
N PHE A 194 -8.10 9.80 -22.70
CA PHE A 194 -8.56 10.14 -21.34
C PHE A 194 -7.53 10.98 -20.59
N LEU A 195 -6.25 10.62 -20.68
CA LEU A 195 -5.17 11.37 -20.03
C LEU A 195 -5.03 12.79 -20.61
N GLU A 196 -5.24 12.95 -21.91
CA GLU A 196 -5.26 14.27 -22.53
C GLU A 196 -6.45 15.12 -22.09
N GLU A 197 -7.61 14.52 -21.87
CA GLU A 197 -8.79 15.19 -21.32
C GLU A 197 -8.53 15.65 -19.89
N GLU A 198 -8.02 14.77 -19.02
CA GLU A 198 -7.70 15.06 -17.63
C GLU A 198 -6.60 16.13 -17.50
N ARG A 199 -5.58 16.09 -18.39
CA ARG A 199 -4.51 17.10 -18.41
C ARG A 199 -5.05 18.50 -18.72
N ARG A 200 -6.12 18.60 -19.50
CA ARG A 200 -6.79 19.88 -19.83
C ARG A 200 -7.77 20.32 -18.76
N ALA A 201 -8.41 19.37 -18.08
CA ALA A 201 -9.47 19.63 -17.10
C ALA A 201 -8.92 19.94 -15.70
N LEU A 202 -7.79 19.32 -15.32
CA LEU A 202 -7.25 19.44 -13.97
C LEU A 202 -6.15 20.48 -13.85
N PRO A 203 -6.00 21.11 -12.67
CA PRO A 203 -4.78 21.85 -12.35
C PRO A 203 -3.54 20.97 -12.55
N SER A 204 -2.45 21.53 -13.06
CA SER A 204 -1.26 20.76 -13.45
C SER A 204 -0.66 19.94 -12.30
N TRP A 205 -0.69 20.46 -11.07
CA TRP A 205 -0.20 19.74 -9.89
C TRP A 205 -1.10 18.55 -9.53
N VAL A 206 -2.43 18.67 -9.70
CA VAL A 206 -3.36 17.53 -9.50
C VAL A 206 -3.09 16.44 -10.51
N TYR A 207 -2.93 16.81 -11.80
CA TYR A 207 -2.64 15.85 -12.85
C TYR A 207 -1.33 15.10 -12.58
N ARG A 208 -0.26 15.82 -12.21
CA ARG A 208 1.02 15.18 -11.86
C ARG A 208 0.90 14.24 -10.67
N GLN A 209 0.16 14.65 -9.62
CA GLN A 209 -0.06 13.81 -8.45
C GLN A 209 -0.84 12.54 -8.78
N GLU A 210 -1.96 12.67 -9.49
CA GLU A 210 -2.90 11.55 -9.68
C GLU A 210 -2.46 10.58 -10.80
N TYR A 211 -1.73 11.07 -11.82
CA TYR A 211 -1.38 10.29 -13.01
C TYR A 211 0.13 10.11 -13.22
N GLU A 212 0.97 11.01 -12.74
CA GLU A 212 2.41 10.95 -12.96
C GLU A 212 3.21 10.57 -11.70
N CYS A 213 2.53 10.16 -10.62
CA CYS A 213 3.14 9.73 -9.36
C CYS A 213 4.01 10.77 -8.66
N SER A 214 3.81 12.05 -8.96
CA SER A 214 4.59 13.15 -8.38
C SER A 214 4.09 13.54 -7.00
N PHE A 215 5.01 13.73 -6.06
CA PHE A 215 4.68 14.33 -4.77
C PHE A 215 4.69 15.85 -4.92
N GLU A 216 3.51 16.44 -4.92
CA GLU A 216 3.32 17.87 -5.07
C GLU A 216 3.20 18.57 -3.71
N GLU A 217 3.56 19.84 -3.65
CA GLU A 217 3.25 20.66 -2.50
C GLU A 217 1.75 20.90 -2.41
N THR A 218 1.16 20.74 -1.22
CA THR A 218 -0.28 20.98 -1.02
C THR A 218 -0.50 22.42 -0.59
N ASP A 219 -1.64 23.01 -1.00
CA ASP A 219 -2.02 24.39 -0.64
C ASP A 219 -2.15 24.60 0.90
N ASP A 220 -2.25 23.51 1.66
CA ASP A 220 -2.28 23.53 3.13
C ASP A 220 -0.88 23.67 3.77
N GLN A 221 0.20 23.67 3.00
CA GLN A 221 1.53 23.96 3.51
C GLN A 221 1.70 25.45 3.75
N MET A 222 1.82 25.85 5.01
CA MET A 222 2.08 27.24 5.40
C MET A 222 3.43 27.75 4.88
N PHE A 223 4.40 26.84 4.68
CA PHE A 223 5.72 27.11 4.12
C PHE A 223 6.04 26.11 3.03
N THR A 224 6.49 26.59 1.88
CA THR A 224 6.99 25.71 0.80
C THR A 224 8.33 25.11 1.18
N THR A 225 8.70 23.95 0.60
CA THR A 225 10.03 23.34 0.80
C THR A 225 11.14 24.34 0.47
N ALA A 226 10.98 25.12 -0.59
CA ALA A 226 11.95 26.16 -0.97
C ALA A 226 12.10 27.28 0.11
N MET A 227 10.99 27.62 0.80
CA MET A 227 11.06 28.57 1.92
C MET A 227 11.79 27.98 3.13
N ILE A 228 11.57 26.71 3.41
CA ILE A 228 12.26 26.01 4.50
C ILE A 228 13.75 25.90 4.17
N ASP A 229 14.12 25.44 2.99
CA ASP A 229 15.50 25.30 2.55
C ASP A 229 16.24 26.66 2.56
N ALA A 230 15.56 27.73 2.16
CA ALA A 230 16.12 29.08 2.21
C ALA A 230 16.27 29.63 3.64
N ALA A 231 15.50 29.11 4.60
CA ALA A 231 15.60 29.50 6.01
C ALA A 231 16.64 28.68 6.79
N VAL A 232 17.08 27.54 6.27
CA VAL A 232 18.16 26.73 6.88
C VAL A 232 19.49 27.38 6.53
N SER A 233 20.23 27.83 7.56
CA SER A 233 21.58 28.39 7.43
C SER A 233 22.52 27.71 8.40
N GLU A 234 23.63 27.20 7.88
CA GLU A 234 24.71 26.64 8.73
C GLU A 234 25.43 27.71 9.55
N ASP A 235 25.25 28.99 9.21
CA ASP A 235 25.89 30.12 9.90
C ASP A 235 25.17 30.54 11.19
N VAL A 236 23.96 30.03 11.43
CA VAL A 236 23.19 30.34 12.66
C VAL A 236 23.67 29.45 13.80
N LYS A 237 24.41 30.04 14.72
CA LYS A 237 24.81 29.35 15.95
C LYS A 237 23.59 29.11 16.83
N PRO A 238 23.53 27.94 17.52
CA PRO A 238 22.48 27.70 18.50
C PRO A 238 22.46 28.82 19.55
N LEU A 239 21.25 29.27 19.91
CA LEU A 239 21.08 30.27 20.96
C LEU A 239 21.56 29.67 22.30
N ASP A 240 22.63 30.24 22.85
CA ASP A 240 23.07 29.89 24.20
C ASP A 240 22.15 30.57 25.23
N LEU A 241 21.27 29.80 25.83
CA LEU A 241 20.29 30.27 26.79
C LEU A 241 20.90 30.43 28.22
N GLY A 242 22.18 30.12 28.38
CA GLY A 242 22.87 30.37 29.67
C GLY A 242 22.32 29.60 30.87
N VAL A 243 21.64 28.46 30.63
CA VAL A 243 21.11 27.61 31.71
C VAL A 243 22.21 26.64 32.09
N GLY A 244 23.01 27.02 33.09
CA GLY A 244 24.00 26.19 33.77
C GLY A 244 23.37 25.44 34.93
#